data_90e20ffbb71aba062b4226a2faaf4175
#
_entry.id   90e20ffbb71aba062b4226a2faaf4175
#
_cell.length_a   1.000
_cell.length_b   1.000
_cell.length_c   1.000
_cell.angle_alpha   90.00
_cell.angle_beta   90.00
_cell.angle_gamma   90.00
#
_symmetry.space_group_name_H-M   'P 1'
#
loop_
_entity.id
_entity.type
_entity.pdbx_description
1 polymer ?
#
loop_
_entity_poly.entity_id
_entity_poly.type
_entity_poly.pdbx_seq_one_letter_code
_entity_poly.pdbx_strand_id
1 'polypeptide(L)'
;MSGILDSVNLRTQMVGQNRLELLLFNLEDDQRYGINVFKVREVLQCPKLTEVPRRTTSIKGMAHIRGETIPVLDLSDAIGRDSIPKDQIRGCFLIVAEYNKRTLAFLVRKVDRIINTQWDQIMAPPAEIGVENYLTAVFEYDNDLVEILDVEQILADLYPMPTEVSEDVADQNVREQARSFHVLICDDSSVARNQMTRSLQDLGCKVTAAKNGREAWHLLNDMAERGVDVTQHFLMLISDIEMPEMDGYTLTTMIRDDERMSSMHIVLHTSLSGGFNVSMVKKVGADGFLAKFNPDDLATAVVNRIKQVGSRAK
;
A
#
# COMPACT_ATOMS: atom_id res chain seq x y z
N MET A 1 -19.10 -15.21 -17.14
CA MET A 1 -18.90 -13.76 -16.87
C MET A 1 -19.57 -13.27 -15.58
N SER A 2 -20.37 -14.08 -14.86
CA SER A 2 -21.00 -13.66 -13.59
C SER A 2 -20.01 -13.61 -12.40
N GLY A 3 -19.04 -14.50 -12.32
CA GLY A 3 -18.17 -14.61 -11.14
C GLY A 3 -17.23 -13.43 -10.87
N ILE A 4 -16.87 -12.64 -11.88
CA ILE A 4 -16.01 -11.45 -11.69
C ILE A 4 -16.83 -10.26 -11.18
N LEU A 5 -18.05 -10.10 -11.68
CA LEU A 5 -18.96 -9.04 -11.20
C LEU A 5 -19.45 -9.33 -9.78
N ASP A 6 -19.67 -10.60 -9.42
CA ASP A 6 -20.07 -10.99 -8.06
C ASP A 6 -18.93 -10.80 -7.06
N SER A 7 -17.67 -11.06 -7.44
CA SER A 7 -16.49 -10.78 -6.60
C SER A 7 -16.23 -9.27 -6.42
N VAL A 8 -16.51 -8.48 -7.48
CA VAL A 8 -16.42 -7.01 -7.42
C VAL A 8 -17.51 -6.42 -6.54
N ASN A 9 -18.74 -6.91 -6.64
CA ASN A 9 -19.86 -6.49 -5.78
C ASN A 9 -19.66 -6.87 -4.31
N LEU A 10 -19.10 -8.04 -4.03
CA LEU A 10 -18.71 -8.44 -2.67
C LEU A 10 -17.64 -7.51 -2.10
N ARG A 11 -16.62 -7.16 -2.89
CA ARG A 11 -15.57 -6.21 -2.48
C ARG A 11 -16.12 -4.82 -2.18
N THR A 12 -17.16 -4.37 -2.90
CA THR A 12 -17.82 -3.07 -2.68
C THR A 12 -18.61 -3.01 -1.37
N GLN A 13 -19.17 -4.14 -0.94
CA GLN A 13 -19.94 -4.23 0.31
C GLN A 13 -19.02 -4.29 1.54
N MET A 14 -17.73 -4.57 1.37
CA MET A 14 -16.74 -4.66 2.44
C MET A 14 -16.09 -3.31 2.78
N VAL A 15 -16.23 -2.32 1.90
CA VAL A 15 -15.78 -0.93 2.20
C VAL A 15 -16.59 -0.42 3.39
N GLY A 16 -15.90 -0.09 4.48
CA GLY A 16 -16.52 0.38 5.72
C GLY A 16 -16.91 -0.71 6.74
N GLN A 17 -16.61 -2.00 6.49
CA GLN A 17 -16.90 -3.08 7.45
C GLN A 17 -15.77 -3.39 8.43
N ASN A 18 -14.66 -2.65 8.42
CA ASN A 18 -13.50 -2.87 9.32
C ASN A 18 -12.98 -4.33 9.30
N ARG A 19 -13.03 -5.00 8.13
CA ARG A 19 -12.60 -6.40 7.94
C ARG A 19 -11.31 -6.47 7.15
N LEU A 20 -10.47 -7.42 7.51
CA LEU A 20 -9.25 -7.78 6.81
C LEU A 20 -9.39 -9.18 6.22
N GLU A 21 -9.16 -9.32 4.91
CA GLU A 21 -9.08 -10.62 4.24
C GLU A 21 -7.62 -11.03 4.10
N LEU A 22 -7.27 -12.17 4.67
CA LEU A 22 -5.90 -12.71 4.66
C LEU A 22 -5.86 -14.04 3.91
N LEU A 23 -4.92 -14.16 2.98
CA LEU A 23 -4.51 -15.43 2.41
C LEU A 23 -3.48 -16.06 3.34
N LEU A 24 -3.80 -17.22 3.92
CA LEU A 24 -2.89 -17.97 4.78
C LEU A 24 -2.03 -18.91 3.95
N PHE A 25 -0.75 -18.99 4.30
CA PHE A 25 0.23 -19.86 3.64
C PHE A 25 1.34 -20.28 4.61
N ASN A 26 2.16 -21.26 4.19
CA ASN A 26 3.36 -21.69 4.91
C ASN A 26 4.59 -21.53 4.01
N LEU A 27 5.71 -21.27 4.66
CA LEU A 27 7.03 -21.26 4.04
C LEU A 27 7.74 -22.60 4.26
N GLU A 28 9.06 -22.63 4.37
CA GLU A 28 9.82 -23.87 4.59
C GLU A 28 9.77 -24.35 6.05
N ASP A 29 9.28 -23.53 6.95
CA ASP A 29 9.01 -23.84 8.35
C ASP A 29 7.53 -24.23 8.60
N ASP A 30 7.21 -24.65 9.81
CA ASP A 30 5.84 -24.97 10.23
C ASP A 30 5.03 -23.70 10.60
N GLN A 31 5.66 -22.52 10.55
CA GLN A 31 5.02 -21.25 10.86
C GLN A 31 3.96 -20.90 9.83
N ARG A 32 2.83 -20.37 10.30
CA ARG A 32 1.73 -19.90 9.46
C ARG A 32 1.89 -18.40 9.21
N TYR A 33 1.84 -18.01 7.94
CA TYR A 33 1.95 -16.63 7.48
C TYR A 33 0.66 -16.16 6.83
N GLY A 34 0.45 -14.84 6.82
CA GLY A 34 -0.66 -14.19 6.15
C GLY A 34 -0.21 -13.04 5.24
N ILE A 35 -0.91 -12.87 4.14
CA ILE A 35 -0.81 -11.70 3.27
C ILE A 35 -2.20 -11.15 2.98
N ASN A 36 -2.34 -9.83 2.93
CA ASN A 36 -3.59 -9.20 2.55
C ASN A 36 -4.00 -9.61 1.13
N VAL A 37 -5.22 -10.14 1.00
CA VAL A 37 -5.77 -10.63 -0.29
C VAL A 37 -5.80 -9.54 -1.35
N PHE A 38 -5.97 -8.28 -0.98
CA PHE A 38 -5.96 -7.16 -1.91
C PHE A 38 -4.61 -6.99 -2.64
N LYS A 39 -3.51 -7.46 -2.03
CA LYS A 39 -2.17 -7.47 -2.64
C LYS A 39 -1.95 -8.67 -3.58
N VAL A 40 -2.87 -9.65 -3.57
CA VAL A 40 -2.79 -10.90 -4.34
C VAL A 40 -3.59 -10.79 -5.63
N ARG A 41 -2.92 -10.94 -6.77
CA ARG A 41 -3.56 -11.00 -8.10
C ARG A 41 -4.11 -12.39 -8.39
N GLU A 42 -3.33 -13.43 -8.13
CA GLU A 42 -3.72 -14.82 -8.27
C GLU A 42 -2.78 -15.76 -7.51
N VAL A 43 -3.26 -16.97 -7.27
CA VAL A 43 -2.51 -18.07 -6.68
C VAL A 43 -2.53 -19.25 -7.65
N LEU A 44 -1.38 -19.87 -7.90
CA LEU A 44 -1.28 -21.03 -8.78
C LEU A 44 -0.17 -21.99 -8.30
N GLN A 45 -0.24 -23.24 -8.73
CA GLN A 45 0.86 -24.17 -8.53
C GLN A 45 2.08 -23.70 -9.32
N CYS A 46 3.28 -23.82 -8.71
CA CYS A 46 4.51 -23.34 -9.32
C CYS A 46 4.79 -24.09 -10.65
N PRO A 47 4.80 -23.38 -11.80
CA PRO A 47 5.15 -23.97 -13.08
C PRO A 47 6.66 -24.25 -13.16
N LYS A 48 7.11 -24.81 -14.27
CA LYS A 48 8.56 -24.92 -14.55
C LYS A 48 9.17 -23.51 -14.63
N LEU A 49 10.15 -23.24 -13.77
CA LEU A 49 10.87 -21.97 -13.78
C LEU A 49 12.01 -21.99 -14.80
N THR A 50 12.23 -20.84 -15.45
CA THR A 50 13.42 -20.57 -16.27
C THR A 50 14.48 -19.94 -15.38
N GLU A 51 15.67 -20.52 -15.33
CA GLU A 51 16.78 -20.00 -14.53
C GLU A 51 17.29 -18.66 -15.08
N VAL A 52 17.64 -17.73 -14.18
CA VAL A 52 18.23 -16.44 -14.51
C VAL A 52 19.73 -16.48 -14.20
N PRO A 53 20.62 -16.17 -15.17
CA PRO A 53 22.05 -16.04 -14.89
C PRO A 53 22.33 -14.89 -13.92
N ARG A 54 23.30 -15.05 -13.01
CA ARG A 54 23.72 -14.03 -12.02
C ARG A 54 22.57 -13.43 -11.22
N ARG A 55 21.66 -14.27 -10.77
CA ARG A 55 20.53 -13.84 -9.91
C ARG A 55 20.98 -13.46 -8.49
N THR A 56 20.21 -12.64 -7.83
CA THR A 56 20.25 -12.50 -6.35
C THR A 56 19.82 -13.81 -5.70
N THR A 57 20.23 -14.07 -4.47
CA THR A 57 19.93 -15.34 -3.77
C THR A 57 18.45 -15.65 -3.74
N SER A 58 17.60 -14.65 -3.46
CA SER A 58 16.18 -14.83 -3.27
C SER A 58 15.37 -15.02 -4.58
N ILE A 59 15.92 -14.68 -5.75
CA ILE A 59 15.25 -14.94 -7.03
C ILE A 59 15.50 -16.39 -7.47
N LYS A 60 14.45 -17.21 -7.57
CA LYS A 60 14.55 -18.61 -8.03
C LYS A 60 14.57 -18.76 -9.55
N GLY A 61 13.99 -17.84 -10.27
CA GLY A 61 13.89 -17.87 -11.72
C GLY A 61 12.79 -16.97 -12.25
N MET A 62 12.33 -17.27 -13.45
CA MET A 62 11.17 -16.62 -14.08
C MET A 62 10.10 -17.65 -14.39
N ALA A 63 8.83 -17.30 -14.18
CA ALA A 63 7.67 -18.06 -14.61
C ALA A 63 6.98 -17.36 -15.78
N HIS A 64 6.47 -18.15 -16.74
CA HIS A 64 5.62 -17.62 -17.79
C HIS A 64 4.16 -17.89 -17.42
N ILE A 65 3.42 -16.83 -17.10
CA ILE A 65 2.04 -16.89 -16.58
C ILE A 65 1.17 -15.99 -17.45
N ARG A 66 0.15 -16.54 -18.08
CA ARG A 66 -0.83 -15.79 -18.92
C ARG A 66 -0.20 -14.84 -19.98
N GLY A 67 0.93 -15.23 -20.55
CA GLY A 67 1.63 -14.42 -21.56
C GLY A 67 2.62 -13.41 -21.00
N GLU A 68 2.71 -13.26 -19.68
CA GLU A 68 3.67 -12.40 -19.00
C GLU A 68 4.84 -13.24 -18.44
N THR A 69 6.05 -12.68 -18.48
CA THR A 69 7.24 -13.29 -17.84
C THR A 69 7.46 -12.60 -16.49
N ILE A 70 7.25 -13.35 -15.42
CA ILE A 70 7.19 -12.85 -14.05
C ILE A 70 8.37 -13.37 -13.25
N PRO A 71 9.16 -12.52 -12.55
CA PRO A 71 10.21 -12.99 -11.65
C PRO A 71 9.59 -13.71 -10.45
N VAL A 72 10.24 -14.81 -10.04
CA VAL A 72 9.82 -15.64 -8.90
C VAL A 72 10.80 -15.47 -7.75
N LEU A 73 10.31 -14.94 -6.65
CA LEU A 73 11.03 -14.67 -5.42
C LEU A 73 10.72 -15.76 -4.40
N ASP A 74 11.74 -16.41 -3.85
CA ASP A 74 11.60 -17.29 -2.69
C ASP A 74 11.33 -16.45 -1.44
N LEU A 75 10.11 -16.52 -0.93
CA LEU A 75 9.72 -15.68 0.21
C LEU A 75 10.42 -16.12 1.51
N SER A 76 10.72 -17.43 1.66
CA SER A 76 11.50 -17.92 2.80
C SER A 76 12.88 -17.28 2.84
N ASP A 77 13.61 -17.34 1.73
CA ASP A 77 14.95 -16.74 1.60
C ASP A 77 14.92 -15.21 1.75
N ALA A 78 13.87 -14.57 1.22
CA ALA A 78 13.72 -13.12 1.29
C ALA A 78 13.54 -12.59 2.71
N ILE A 79 12.93 -13.38 3.61
CA ILE A 79 12.77 -13.03 5.03
C ILE A 79 13.85 -13.62 5.95
N GLY A 80 14.94 -14.16 5.36
CA GLY A 80 16.07 -14.71 6.11
C GLY A 80 15.84 -16.10 6.68
N ARG A 81 14.87 -16.88 6.15
CA ARG A 81 14.65 -18.29 6.47
C ARG A 81 15.37 -19.20 5.47
N ASP A 82 15.32 -20.51 5.72
CA ASP A 82 15.89 -21.48 4.81
C ASP A 82 15.20 -21.44 3.44
N SER A 83 16.04 -21.45 2.41
CA SER A 83 15.59 -21.37 1.04
C SER A 83 14.96 -22.68 0.57
N ILE A 84 13.84 -22.60 -0.16
CA ILE A 84 13.16 -23.78 -0.72
C ILE A 84 14.12 -24.55 -1.65
N PRO A 85 14.37 -25.85 -1.41
CA PRO A 85 15.25 -26.67 -2.24
C PRO A 85 14.75 -26.76 -3.71
N LYS A 86 15.69 -26.77 -4.67
CA LYS A 86 15.34 -26.75 -6.10
C LYS A 86 14.47 -27.93 -6.55
N ASP A 87 14.70 -29.11 -6.01
CA ASP A 87 13.96 -30.35 -6.30
C ASP A 87 12.53 -30.33 -5.75
N GLN A 88 12.24 -29.46 -4.80
CA GLN A 88 10.95 -29.33 -4.14
C GLN A 88 10.08 -28.22 -4.73
N ILE A 89 10.62 -27.31 -5.55
CA ILE A 89 9.91 -26.15 -6.13
C ILE A 89 8.63 -26.57 -6.88
N ARG A 90 8.63 -27.72 -7.56
CA ARG A 90 7.44 -28.19 -8.32
C ARG A 90 6.23 -28.52 -7.46
N GLY A 91 6.43 -28.77 -6.16
CA GLY A 91 5.35 -28.99 -5.20
C GLY A 91 4.83 -27.72 -4.54
N CYS A 92 5.46 -26.59 -4.80
CA CYS A 92 5.17 -25.31 -4.21
C CYS A 92 4.10 -24.52 -4.98
N PHE A 93 3.71 -23.39 -4.41
CA PHE A 93 2.76 -22.45 -5.00
C PHE A 93 3.41 -21.10 -5.28
N LEU A 94 2.82 -20.38 -6.20
CA LEU A 94 3.14 -18.98 -6.47
C LEU A 94 1.95 -18.11 -6.03
N ILE A 95 2.24 -17.11 -5.20
CA ILE A 95 1.34 -16.00 -4.91
C ILE A 95 1.79 -14.86 -5.82
N VAL A 96 1.02 -14.59 -6.87
CA VAL A 96 1.32 -13.49 -7.80
C VAL A 96 0.76 -12.21 -7.22
N ALA A 97 1.62 -11.22 -7.08
CA ALA A 97 1.28 -9.92 -6.56
C ALA A 97 1.72 -8.81 -7.54
N GLU A 98 1.06 -7.68 -7.45
CA GLU A 98 1.47 -6.46 -8.16
C GLU A 98 1.94 -5.43 -7.13
N TYR A 99 3.15 -4.91 -7.34
CA TYR A 99 3.74 -3.87 -6.53
C TYR A 99 4.36 -2.80 -7.43
N ASN A 100 3.94 -1.56 -7.26
CA ASN A 100 4.43 -0.41 -8.04
C ASN A 100 4.40 -0.66 -9.55
N LYS A 101 3.28 -1.15 -10.06
CA LYS A 101 3.08 -1.50 -11.49
C LYS A 101 3.99 -2.63 -11.99
N ARG A 102 4.66 -3.36 -11.10
CA ARG A 102 5.47 -4.53 -11.42
C ARG A 102 4.80 -5.78 -10.90
N THR A 103 4.62 -6.75 -11.77
CA THR A 103 4.13 -8.08 -11.38
C THR A 103 5.30 -8.96 -10.97
N LEU A 104 5.15 -9.65 -9.86
CA LEU A 104 6.11 -10.63 -9.36
C LEU A 104 5.37 -11.79 -8.68
N ALA A 105 6.05 -12.88 -8.44
CA ALA A 105 5.47 -14.04 -7.78
C ALA A 105 6.31 -14.45 -6.56
N PHE A 106 5.66 -14.61 -5.43
CA PHE A 106 6.25 -15.19 -4.22
C PHE A 106 6.13 -16.70 -4.26
N LEU A 107 7.26 -17.39 -4.19
CA LEU A 107 7.30 -18.84 -4.03
C LEU A 107 7.08 -19.17 -2.56
N VAL A 108 6.03 -19.96 -2.29
CA VAL A 108 5.64 -20.42 -0.95
C VAL A 108 5.43 -21.92 -0.96
N ARG A 109 5.63 -22.58 0.19
CA ARG A 109 5.53 -24.03 0.31
C ARG A 109 4.12 -24.54 0.08
N LYS A 110 3.16 -23.90 0.73
CA LYS A 110 1.75 -24.29 0.72
C LYS A 110 0.88 -23.06 0.85
N VAL A 111 -0.24 -23.04 0.15
CA VAL A 111 -1.32 -22.07 0.38
C VAL A 111 -2.46 -22.81 1.05
N ASP A 112 -2.99 -22.27 2.14
CA ASP A 112 -4.06 -22.90 2.91
C ASP A 112 -5.41 -22.37 2.47
N ARG A 113 -5.83 -21.22 2.97
CA ARG A 113 -7.17 -20.65 2.74
C ARG A 113 -7.17 -19.13 2.86
N ILE A 114 -8.25 -18.53 2.40
CA ILE A 114 -8.55 -17.13 2.72
C ILE A 114 -9.42 -17.13 3.97
N ILE A 115 -9.08 -16.26 4.91
CA ILE A 115 -9.87 -16.00 6.11
C ILE A 115 -10.30 -14.54 6.16
N ASN A 116 -11.41 -14.29 6.84
CA ASN A 116 -11.87 -12.97 7.20
C ASN A 116 -11.65 -12.76 8.69
N THR A 117 -10.95 -11.71 9.05
CA THR A 117 -10.73 -11.31 10.44
C THR A 117 -11.11 -9.84 10.64
N GLN A 118 -11.24 -9.41 11.88
CA GLN A 118 -11.50 -8.02 12.23
C GLN A 118 -10.22 -7.36 12.70
N TRP A 119 -10.08 -6.07 12.45
CA TRP A 119 -8.88 -5.33 12.82
C TRP A 119 -8.61 -5.30 14.34
N ASP A 120 -9.65 -5.44 15.17
CA ASP A 120 -9.53 -5.54 16.64
C ASP A 120 -8.87 -6.84 17.13
N GLN A 121 -8.81 -7.87 16.28
CA GLN A 121 -8.12 -9.14 16.54
C GLN A 121 -6.65 -9.09 16.10
N ILE A 122 -6.25 -8.05 15.39
CA ILE A 122 -4.90 -7.87 14.87
C ILE A 122 -4.05 -7.12 15.90
N MET A 123 -2.93 -7.69 16.27
CA MET A 123 -2.00 -7.12 17.25
C MET A 123 -0.74 -6.60 16.54
N ALA A 124 -0.23 -5.47 17.00
CA ALA A 124 1.08 -5.02 16.57
C ALA A 124 2.15 -6.05 16.97
N PRO A 125 3.23 -6.23 16.18
CA PRO A 125 4.35 -7.07 16.59
C PRO A 125 4.93 -6.59 17.93
N PRO A 126 5.40 -7.50 18.81
CA PRO A 126 6.06 -7.10 20.03
C PRO A 126 7.24 -6.16 19.75
N ALA A 127 7.38 -5.08 20.54
CA ALA A 127 8.42 -4.07 20.34
C ALA A 127 9.85 -4.63 20.42
N GLU A 128 10.02 -5.74 21.12
CA GLU A 128 11.28 -6.45 21.32
C GLU A 128 11.81 -7.13 20.05
N ILE A 129 10.95 -7.37 19.04
CA ILE A 129 11.37 -7.97 17.76
C ILE A 129 12.26 -7.01 16.94
N GLY A 130 12.27 -5.73 17.31
CA GLY A 130 13.05 -4.69 16.63
C GLY A 130 12.31 -4.06 15.44
N VAL A 131 12.87 -2.98 14.91
CA VAL A 131 12.25 -2.18 13.85
C VAL A 131 12.53 -2.76 12.45
N GLU A 132 13.58 -3.58 12.32
CA GLU A 132 13.99 -4.21 11.05
C GLU A 132 13.40 -5.63 10.95
N ASN A 133 12.08 -5.73 10.90
CA ASN A 133 11.40 -7.00 10.66
C ASN A 133 10.35 -6.82 9.54
N TYR A 134 10.00 -7.91 8.86
CA TYR A 134 9.02 -7.91 7.78
C TYR A 134 7.59 -8.20 8.27
N LEU A 135 7.28 -7.92 9.54
CA LEU A 135 5.96 -8.16 10.12
C LEU A 135 5.16 -6.86 10.18
N THR A 136 4.01 -6.87 9.54
CA THR A 136 3.00 -5.81 9.71
C THR A 136 2.26 -5.98 11.04
N ALA A 137 1.87 -7.22 11.35
CA ALA A 137 1.06 -7.55 12.50
C ALA A 137 1.09 -9.06 12.79
N VAL A 138 0.49 -9.45 13.91
CA VAL A 138 0.27 -10.85 14.31
C VAL A 138 -1.18 -11.03 14.77
N PHE A 139 -1.72 -12.24 14.63
CA PHE A 139 -3.03 -12.58 15.19
C PHE A 139 -3.13 -14.08 15.48
N GLU A 140 -4.06 -14.46 16.35
CA GLU A 140 -4.30 -15.85 16.70
C GLU A 140 -5.39 -16.44 15.80
N TYR A 141 -5.09 -17.60 15.18
CA TYR A 141 -6.02 -18.35 14.37
C TYR A 141 -5.86 -19.86 14.58
N ASP A 142 -6.93 -20.55 14.96
CA ASP A 142 -6.93 -21.99 15.28
C ASP A 142 -5.88 -22.37 16.35
N ASN A 143 -5.67 -21.55 17.39
CA ASN A 143 -4.65 -21.65 18.44
C ASN A 143 -3.19 -21.53 17.94
N ASP A 144 -2.97 -21.11 16.71
CA ASP A 144 -1.65 -20.80 16.16
C ASP A 144 -1.48 -19.29 16.01
N LEU A 145 -0.27 -18.80 16.21
CA LEU A 145 0.06 -17.41 15.90
C LEU A 145 0.36 -17.30 14.40
N VAL A 146 -0.36 -16.42 13.73
CA VAL A 146 -0.15 -16.10 12.32
C VAL A 146 0.61 -14.78 12.20
N GLU A 147 1.67 -14.78 11.42
CA GLU A 147 2.52 -13.62 11.12
C GLU A 147 2.07 -12.98 9.80
N ILE A 148 1.60 -11.72 9.84
CA ILE A 148 1.23 -10.97 8.63
C ILE A 148 2.47 -10.29 8.08
N LEU A 149 2.90 -10.69 6.87
CA LEU A 149 4.12 -10.19 6.26
C LEU A 149 3.92 -8.86 5.54
N ASP A 150 4.87 -7.95 5.75
CA ASP A 150 5.02 -6.72 4.97
C ASP A 150 5.77 -7.01 3.67
N VAL A 151 5.04 -7.47 2.68
CA VAL A 151 5.62 -7.78 1.36
C VAL A 151 6.10 -6.52 0.62
N GLU A 152 5.58 -5.35 0.95
CA GLU A 152 6.03 -4.08 0.39
C GLU A 152 7.43 -3.73 0.90
N GLN A 153 7.67 -3.93 2.22
CA GLN A 153 9.02 -3.75 2.80
C GLN A 153 10.01 -4.74 2.19
N ILE A 154 9.65 -6.04 2.10
CA ILE A 154 10.50 -7.05 1.47
C ILE A 154 10.90 -6.63 0.05
N LEU A 155 9.94 -6.14 -0.73
CA LEU A 155 10.19 -5.72 -2.11
C LEU A 155 10.96 -4.42 -2.21
N ALA A 156 10.76 -3.48 -1.31
CA ALA A 156 11.50 -2.23 -1.28
C ALA A 156 12.98 -2.46 -0.97
N ASP A 157 13.29 -3.41 -0.08
CA ASP A 157 14.67 -3.77 0.26
C ASP A 157 15.37 -4.48 -0.89
N LEU A 158 14.65 -5.34 -1.63
CA LEU A 158 15.18 -6.06 -2.79
C LEU A 158 15.26 -5.21 -4.05
N TYR A 159 14.34 -4.27 -4.22
CA TYR A 159 14.20 -3.42 -5.40
C TYR A 159 14.01 -1.95 -5.00
N PRO A 160 15.04 -1.28 -4.46
CA PRO A 160 14.95 0.12 -4.09
C PRO A 160 14.43 0.96 -5.27
N MET A 161 13.46 1.80 -4.99
CA MET A 161 12.88 2.72 -5.98
C MET A 161 13.47 4.11 -5.78
N PRO A 162 13.75 4.84 -6.87
CA PRO A 162 14.12 6.25 -6.75
C PRO A 162 12.96 7.02 -6.10
N THR A 163 13.31 7.94 -5.21
CA THR A 163 12.35 8.84 -4.55
C THR A 163 12.51 10.29 -5.02
N GLU A 164 13.51 10.53 -5.87
CA GLU A 164 13.78 11.85 -6.43
C GLU A 164 12.74 12.21 -7.48
N VAL A 165 12.30 13.46 -7.44
CA VAL A 165 11.38 14.04 -8.43
C VAL A 165 12.21 14.62 -9.57
N SER A 166 11.81 14.29 -10.81
CA SER A 166 12.52 14.75 -11.99
C SER A 166 12.46 16.28 -12.15
N GLU A 167 13.50 16.87 -12.73
CA GLU A 167 13.56 18.32 -13.00
C GLU A 167 12.47 18.77 -13.98
N ASP A 168 12.03 17.88 -14.87
CA ASP A 168 10.93 18.13 -15.81
C ASP A 168 9.59 18.37 -15.12
N VAL A 169 9.38 17.75 -13.93
CA VAL A 169 8.15 17.91 -13.12
C VAL A 169 8.26 19.09 -12.18
N ALA A 170 9.44 19.28 -11.57
CA ALA A 170 9.67 20.29 -10.54
C ALA A 170 11.01 21.00 -10.74
N ASP A 171 10.98 22.11 -11.45
CA ASP A 171 12.13 23.02 -11.53
C ASP A 171 12.38 23.75 -10.20
N GLN A 172 13.46 24.50 -10.11
CA GLN A 172 13.85 25.21 -8.88
C GLN A 172 12.76 26.20 -8.42
N ASN A 173 12.06 26.85 -9.32
CA ASN A 173 11.00 27.80 -8.98
C ASN A 173 9.80 27.11 -8.35
N VAL A 174 9.39 25.96 -8.90
CA VAL A 174 8.32 25.11 -8.33
C VAL A 174 8.72 24.62 -6.93
N ARG A 175 9.97 24.16 -6.75
CA ARG A 175 10.49 23.71 -5.44
C ARG A 175 10.50 24.84 -4.41
N GLU A 176 10.86 26.06 -4.79
CA GLU A 176 10.81 27.22 -3.90
C GLU A 176 9.37 27.57 -3.48
N GLN A 177 8.43 27.54 -4.39
CA GLN A 177 7.00 27.75 -4.07
C GLN A 177 6.47 26.65 -3.15
N ALA A 178 6.86 25.40 -3.37
CA ALA A 178 6.41 24.25 -2.59
C ALA A 178 6.79 24.33 -1.10
N ARG A 179 7.85 25.05 -0.72
CA ARG A 179 8.30 25.23 0.68
C ARG A 179 7.26 25.86 1.61
N SER A 180 6.31 26.61 1.06
CA SER A 180 5.24 27.24 1.84
C SER A 180 4.08 26.29 2.13
N PHE A 181 4.03 25.12 1.49
CA PHE A 181 2.93 24.21 1.57
C PHE A 181 3.20 22.98 2.46
N HIS A 182 2.13 22.51 3.08
CA HIS A 182 2.15 21.37 3.97
C HIS A 182 1.19 20.30 3.45
N VAL A 183 1.65 19.06 3.31
CA VAL A 183 0.87 17.92 2.83
C VAL A 183 0.68 16.95 3.97
N LEU A 184 -0.54 16.46 4.16
CA LEU A 184 -0.85 15.34 5.05
C LEU A 184 -0.86 14.06 4.22
N ILE A 185 -0.11 13.05 4.65
CA ILE A 185 -0.12 11.72 4.04
C ILE A 185 -0.65 10.69 5.03
N CYS A 186 -1.36 9.69 4.52
CA CYS A 186 -1.90 8.61 5.32
C CYS A 186 -1.77 7.28 4.58
N ASP A 187 -1.03 6.32 5.15
CA ASP A 187 -0.77 5.01 4.56
C ASP A 187 -0.32 4.05 5.66
N ASP A 188 -0.72 2.79 5.66
CA ASP A 188 -0.33 1.82 6.68
C ASP A 188 1.07 1.26 6.46
N SER A 189 1.54 1.24 5.21
CA SER A 189 2.90 0.82 4.87
C SER A 189 3.94 1.87 5.29
N SER A 190 4.87 1.46 6.14
CA SER A 190 6.01 2.31 6.53
C SER A 190 6.88 2.70 5.34
N VAL A 191 7.00 1.80 4.37
CA VAL A 191 7.74 2.01 3.11
C VAL A 191 7.08 3.08 2.27
N ALA A 192 5.76 2.95 2.02
CA ALA A 192 5.01 3.90 1.23
C ALA A 192 5.04 5.30 1.88
N ARG A 193 4.84 5.38 3.22
CA ARG A 193 4.97 6.65 3.94
C ARG A 193 6.34 7.28 3.79
N ASN A 194 7.42 6.49 3.94
CA ASN A 194 8.78 6.97 3.81
C ASN A 194 9.09 7.43 2.37
N GLN A 195 8.64 6.68 1.37
CA GLN A 195 8.82 7.04 -0.04
C GLN A 195 8.07 8.34 -0.37
N MET A 196 6.79 8.45 -0.01
CA MET A 196 6.00 9.68 -0.21
C MET A 196 6.63 10.86 0.52
N THR A 197 7.05 10.68 1.78
CA THR A 197 7.68 11.73 2.56
C THR A 197 8.94 12.25 1.87
N ARG A 198 9.84 11.35 1.43
CA ARG A 198 11.07 11.73 0.73
C ARG A 198 10.79 12.48 -0.57
N SER A 199 9.87 11.98 -1.40
CA SER A 199 9.53 12.64 -2.67
C SER A 199 8.89 14.02 -2.47
N LEU A 200 8.01 14.17 -1.47
CA LEU A 200 7.39 15.45 -1.14
C LEU A 200 8.39 16.45 -0.52
N GLN A 201 9.33 15.96 0.29
CA GLN A 201 10.42 16.77 0.85
C GLN A 201 11.42 17.17 -0.23
N ASP A 202 11.72 16.27 -1.19
CA ASP A 202 12.55 16.62 -2.36
C ASP A 202 11.87 17.70 -3.21
N LEU A 203 10.54 17.64 -3.36
CA LEU A 203 9.76 18.72 -3.98
C LEU A 203 9.82 20.04 -3.18
N GLY A 204 10.12 19.99 -1.88
CA GLY A 204 10.21 21.14 -0.97
C GLY A 204 9.07 21.25 0.03
N CYS A 205 8.04 20.42 -0.03
CA CYS A 205 6.88 20.48 0.87
C CYS A 205 7.21 20.05 2.30
N LYS A 206 6.48 20.63 3.27
CA LYS A 206 6.39 20.06 4.61
C LYS A 206 5.44 18.87 4.58
N VAL A 207 5.72 17.83 5.37
CA VAL A 207 4.94 16.61 5.41
C VAL A 207 4.59 16.24 6.84
N THR A 208 3.33 15.91 7.07
CA THR A 208 2.86 15.19 8.26
C THR A 208 2.36 13.83 7.79
N ALA A 209 2.71 12.77 8.51
CA ALA A 209 2.37 11.40 8.16
C ALA A 209 1.52 10.76 9.26
N ALA A 210 0.43 10.09 8.87
CA ALA A 210 -0.42 9.26 9.71
C ALA A 210 -0.33 7.79 9.26
N LYS A 211 -0.46 6.85 10.18
CA LYS A 211 -0.31 5.41 9.92
C LYS A 211 -1.60 4.75 9.42
N ASN A 212 -2.75 5.38 9.65
CA ASN A 212 -4.06 4.91 9.24
C ASN A 212 -5.07 6.06 9.24
N GLY A 213 -6.26 5.81 8.71
CA GLY A 213 -7.30 6.83 8.63
C GLY A 213 -7.76 7.35 9.99
N ARG A 214 -7.73 6.52 11.02
CA ARG A 214 -8.11 6.93 12.39
C ARG A 214 -7.13 7.95 12.97
N GLU A 215 -5.83 7.71 12.81
CA GLU A 215 -4.79 8.65 13.25
C GLU A 215 -4.91 10.00 12.49
N ALA A 216 -5.11 9.93 11.16
CA ALA A 216 -5.34 11.12 10.34
C ALA A 216 -6.60 11.89 10.78
N TRP A 217 -7.70 11.19 11.02
CA TRP A 217 -8.95 11.79 11.51
C TRP A 217 -8.76 12.48 12.85
N HIS A 218 -8.14 11.80 13.84
CA HIS A 218 -7.89 12.40 15.16
C HIS A 218 -7.02 13.65 15.05
N LEU A 219 -5.95 13.62 14.25
CA LEU A 219 -5.11 14.79 14.01
C LEU A 219 -5.92 15.97 13.47
N LEU A 220 -6.72 15.74 12.42
CA LEU A 220 -7.52 16.79 11.78
C LEU A 220 -8.60 17.34 12.73
N ASN A 221 -9.28 16.45 13.46
CA ASN A 221 -10.31 16.85 14.42
C ASN A 221 -9.73 17.65 15.58
N ASP A 222 -8.63 17.20 16.17
CA ASP A 222 -7.94 17.91 17.26
C ASP A 222 -7.48 19.31 16.84
N MET A 223 -6.99 19.46 15.61
CA MET A 223 -6.61 20.77 15.06
C MET A 223 -7.84 21.67 14.88
N ALA A 224 -8.93 21.13 14.32
CA ALA A 224 -10.17 21.87 14.12
C ALA A 224 -10.81 22.29 15.45
N GLU A 225 -10.79 21.43 16.49
CA GLU A 225 -11.26 21.77 17.84
C GLU A 225 -10.45 22.89 18.50
N ARG A 226 -9.17 22.99 18.17
CA ARG A 226 -8.29 24.10 18.62
C ARG A 226 -8.47 25.37 17.78
N GLY A 227 -9.42 25.40 16.83
CA GLY A 227 -9.68 26.55 15.98
C GLY A 227 -8.72 26.71 14.80
N VAL A 228 -7.96 25.68 14.45
CA VAL A 228 -7.10 25.70 13.27
C VAL A 228 -7.91 25.36 12.03
N ASP A 229 -7.87 26.22 11.03
CA ASP A 229 -8.43 25.89 9.71
C ASP A 229 -7.52 24.86 9.00
N VAL A 230 -7.91 23.59 9.08
CA VAL A 230 -7.13 22.49 8.50
C VAL A 230 -7.05 22.57 6.98
N THR A 231 -8.03 23.23 6.32
CA THR A 231 -8.07 23.38 4.86
C THR A 231 -7.09 24.43 4.34
N GLN A 232 -6.69 25.37 5.23
CA GLN A 232 -5.63 26.33 4.97
C GLN A 232 -4.27 25.80 5.46
N HIS A 233 -4.26 25.00 6.52
CA HIS A 233 -3.04 24.44 7.08
C HIS A 233 -2.42 23.39 6.16
N PHE A 234 -3.25 22.47 5.62
CA PHE A 234 -2.80 21.46 4.67
C PHE A 234 -3.23 21.82 3.25
N LEU A 235 -2.27 21.79 2.31
CA LEU A 235 -2.54 21.92 0.89
C LEU A 235 -3.49 20.83 0.40
N MET A 236 -3.27 19.60 0.89
CA MET A 236 -4.06 18.42 0.56
C MET A 236 -3.77 17.26 1.52
N LEU A 237 -4.69 16.30 1.54
CA LEU A 237 -4.49 14.95 2.08
C LEU A 237 -4.23 13.99 0.93
N ILE A 238 -3.21 13.14 1.07
CA ILE A 238 -2.97 11.98 0.21
C ILE A 238 -3.13 10.74 1.07
N SER A 239 -4.15 9.94 0.81
CA SER A 239 -4.50 8.78 1.65
C SER A 239 -4.50 7.50 0.85
N ASP A 240 -3.85 6.46 1.40
CA ASP A 240 -4.13 5.10 0.94
C ASP A 240 -5.61 4.76 1.17
N ILE A 241 -6.11 3.84 0.35
CA ILE A 241 -7.46 3.32 0.47
C ILE A 241 -7.49 2.21 1.51
N GLU A 242 -6.52 1.29 1.46
CA GLU A 242 -6.52 0.04 2.22
C GLU A 242 -5.69 0.17 3.49
N MET A 243 -6.29 0.67 4.54
CA MET A 243 -5.63 0.86 5.84
C MET A 243 -6.38 0.18 6.98
N PRO A 244 -5.65 -0.28 8.03
CA PRO A 244 -6.26 -0.76 9.25
C PRO A 244 -7.07 0.31 9.98
N GLU A 245 -7.98 -0.12 10.82
CA GLU A 245 -8.82 0.69 11.72
C GLU A 245 -9.78 1.65 11.01
N MET A 246 -9.35 2.34 9.97
CA MET A 246 -10.15 3.23 9.13
C MET A 246 -9.54 3.32 7.74
N ASP A 247 -10.27 2.86 6.75
CA ASP A 247 -9.88 2.93 5.33
C ASP A 247 -9.99 4.36 4.77
N GLY A 248 -9.35 4.60 3.60
CA GLY A 248 -9.31 5.93 2.99
C GLY A 248 -10.66 6.43 2.48
N TYR A 249 -11.59 5.54 2.14
CA TYR A 249 -12.94 5.92 1.73
C TYR A 249 -13.75 6.41 2.94
N THR A 250 -13.67 5.68 4.06
CA THR A 250 -14.31 6.06 5.33
C THR A 250 -13.75 7.39 5.82
N LEU A 251 -12.42 7.55 5.82
CA LEU A 251 -11.77 8.82 6.19
C LEU A 251 -12.27 9.97 5.31
N THR A 252 -12.30 9.77 3.99
CA THR A 252 -12.79 10.80 3.05
C THR A 252 -14.24 11.18 3.34
N THR A 253 -15.11 10.20 3.54
CA THR A 253 -16.53 10.44 3.86
C THR A 253 -16.66 11.26 5.15
N MET A 254 -15.96 10.88 6.22
CA MET A 254 -15.99 11.61 7.48
C MET A 254 -15.50 13.06 7.34
N ILE A 255 -14.45 13.30 6.56
CA ILE A 255 -13.96 14.65 6.28
C ILE A 255 -15.00 15.46 5.48
N ARG A 256 -15.69 14.84 4.52
CA ARG A 256 -16.74 15.52 3.73
C ARG A 256 -17.98 15.85 4.54
N ASP A 257 -18.32 15.04 5.52
CA ASP A 257 -19.47 15.22 6.41
C ASP A 257 -19.21 16.26 7.51
N ASP A 258 -17.97 16.66 7.77
CA ASP A 258 -17.62 17.70 8.74
C ASP A 258 -17.43 19.06 8.06
N GLU A 259 -18.32 20.01 8.35
CA GLU A 259 -18.32 21.35 7.74
C GLU A 259 -16.99 22.10 7.93
N ARG A 260 -16.26 21.85 9.02
CA ARG A 260 -14.97 22.50 9.33
C ARG A 260 -13.86 22.11 8.37
N MET A 261 -13.98 20.95 7.71
CA MET A 261 -12.92 20.40 6.85
C MET A 261 -13.41 19.83 5.51
N SER A 262 -14.71 19.96 5.21
CA SER A 262 -15.35 19.40 4.01
C SER A 262 -14.74 19.88 2.69
N SER A 263 -14.12 21.06 2.67
CA SER A 263 -13.44 21.62 1.49
C SER A 263 -11.98 21.19 1.33
N MET A 264 -11.46 20.34 2.23
CA MET A 264 -10.10 19.81 2.15
C MET A 264 -9.87 19.06 0.83
N HIS A 265 -8.75 19.34 0.15
CA HIS A 265 -8.42 18.63 -1.07
C HIS A 265 -7.89 17.23 -0.75
N ILE A 266 -8.57 16.18 -1.25
CA ILE A 266 -8.27 14.78 -0.93
C ILE A 266 -7.95 14.03 -2.20
N VAL A 267 -6.79 13.39 -2.23
CA VAL A 267 -6.36 12.47 -3.28
C VAL A 267 -6.18 11.09 -2.68
N LEU A 268 -6.87 10.10 -3.24
CA LEU A 268 -6.72 8.71 -2.83
C LEU A 268 -5.58 8.06 -3.61
N HIS A 269 -4.82 7.23 -2.93
CA HIS A 269 -3.60 6.58 -3.42
C HIS A 269 -3.71 5.07 -3.20
N THR A 270 -3.55 4.25 -4.23
CA THR A 270 -3.73 2.79 -4.10
C THR A 270 -2.87 2.01 -5.07
N SER A 271 -2.51 0.79 -4.67
CA SER A 271 -1.84 -0.20 -5.53
C SER A 271 -2.80 -0.84 -6.55
N LEU A 272 -4.12 -0.72 -6.35
CA LEU A 272 -5.11 -1.31 -7.25
C LEU A 272 -5.27 -0.49 -8.52
N SER A 273 -4.88 -1.06 -9.66
CA SER A 273 -5.18 -0.54 -10.99
C SER A 273 -6.54 -1.06 -11.46
N GLY A 274 -7.55 -0.19 -11.59
CA GLY A 274 -8.83 -0.61 -12.18
C GLY A 274 -9.89 0.50 -12.25
N GLY A 275 -10.76 0.43 -13.27
CA GLY A 275 -11.86 1.39 -13.49
C GLY A 275 -12.89 1.48 -12.35
N PHE A 276 -12.88 0.50 -11.44
CA PHE A 276 -13.74 0.47 -10.26
C PHE A 276 -13.37 1.58 -9.26
N ASN A 277 -12.09 1.82 -9.05
CA ASN A 277 -11.61 2.84 -8.11
C ASN A 277 -12.06 4.26 -8.51
N VAL A 278 -12.12 4.56 -9.81
CA VAL A 278 -12.56 5.89 -10.30
C VAL A 278 -14.00 6.20 -9.92
N SER A 279 -14.90 5.21 -9.97
CA SER A 279 -16.31 5.41 -9.60
C SER A 279 -16.48 5.60 -8.09
N MET A 280 -15.74 4.85 -7.26
CA MET A 280 -15.78 4.97 -5.81
C MET A 280 -15.15 6.29 -5.32
N VAL A 281 -14.02 6.68 -5.90
CA VAL A 281 -13.36 7.98 -5.63
C VAL A 281 -14.35 9.13 -5.77
N LYS A 282 -15.11 9.16 -6.86
CA LYS A 282 -16.17 10.16 -7.07
C LYS A 282 -17.32 10.05 -6.07
N LYS A 283 -17.72 8.82 -5.73
CA LYS A 283 -18.85 8.58 -4.81
C LYS A 283 -18.56 9.07 -3.39
N VAL A 284 -17.34 8.89 -2.90
CA VAL A 284 -16.94 9.36 -1.56
C VAL A 284 -16.54 10.84 -1.54
N GLY A 285 -16.51 11.50 -2.71
CA GLY A 285 -16.19 12.92 -2.82
C GLY A 285 -14.70 13.25 -2.74
N ALA A 286 -13.82 12.32 -3.08
CA ALA A 286 -12.40 12.63 -3.25
C ALA A 286 -12.15 13.43 -4.54
N ASP A 287 -11.15 14.32 -4.52
CA ASP A 287 -10.84 15.23 -5.63
C ASP A 287 -9.96 14.58 -6.70
N GLY A 288 -9.24 13.53 -6.34
CA GLY A 288 -8.33 12.85 -7.25
C GLY A 288 -7.98 11.44 -6.83
N PHE A 289 -7.23 10.79 -7.72
CA PHE A 289 -6.77 9.44 -7.56
C PHE A 289 -5.36 9.29 -8.14
N LEU A 290 -4.47 8.61 -7.42
CA LEU A 290 -3.12 8.28 -7.84
C LEU A 290 -2.89 6.78 -7.70
N ALA A 291 -2.29 6.16 -8.72
CA ALA A 291 -1.77 4.81 -8.60
C ALA A 291 -0.47 4.82 -7.79
N LYS A 292 -0.26 3.85 -6.88
CA LYS A 292 1.02 3.65 -6.17
C LYS A 292 2.06 3.18 -7.19
N PHE A 293 3.31 3.49 -7.11
CA PHE A 293 4.05 4.64 -6.57
C PHE A 293 4.94 5.17 -7.68
N ASN A 294 4.78 6.42 -8.04
CA ASN A 294 5.69 7.12 -8.95
C ASN A 294 5.95 8.51 -8.35
N PRO A 295 7.20 8.88 -8.03
CA PRO A 295 7.52 10.20 -7.49
C PRO A 295 7.01 11.35 -8.34
N ASP A 296 7.11 11.22 -9.66
CA ASP A 296 6.69 12.26 -10.62
C ASP A 296 5.18 12.42 -10.69
N ASP A 297 4.42 11.31 -10.63
CA ASP A 297 2.95 11.35 -10.58
C ASP A 297 2.49 12.05 -9.29
N LEU A 298 3.12 11.71 -8.15
CA LEU A 298 2.86 12.32 -6.85
C LEU A 298 3.19 13.82 -6.87
N ALA A 299 4.37 14.19 -7.34
CA ALA A 299 4.81 15.57 -7.45
C ALA A 299 3.91 16.38 -8.40
N THR A 300 3.52 15.79 -9.54
CA THR A 300 2.61 16.42 -10.51
C THR A 300 1.26 16.77 -9.87
N ALA A 301 0.68 15.87 -9.06
CA ALA A 301 -0.56 16.14 -8.35
C ALA A 301 -0.43 17.32 -7.39
N VAL A 302 0.65 17.37 -6.61
CA VAL A 302 0.93 18.46 -5.67
C VAL A 302 1.18 19.77 -6.40
N VAL A 303 1.98 19.78 -7.46
CA VAL A 303 2.28 20.97 -8.28
C VAL A 303 0.99 21.53 -8.92
N ASN A 304 0.13 20.67 -9.46
CA ASN A 304 -1.15 21.08 -10.00
C ASN A 304 -2.03 21.73 -8.93
N ARG A 305 -2.03 21.19 -7.71
CA ARG A 305 -2.79 21.78 -6.60
C ARG A 305 -2.22 23.14 -6.19
N ILE A 306 -0.90 23.29 -6.11
CA ILE A 306 -0.21 24.57 -5.82
C ILE A 306 -0.65 25.63 -6.85
N LYS A 307 -0.63 25.29 -8.14
CA LYS A 307 -1.07 26.20 -9.22
C LYS A 307 -2.53 26.60 -9.08
N GLN A 308 -3.42 25.68 -8.69
CA GLN A 308 -4.85 25.97 -8.46
C GLN A 308 -5.07 26.96 -7.32
N VAL A 309 -4.35 26.78 -6.20
CA VAL A 309 -4.43 27.67 -5.02
C VAL A 309 -3.86 29.05 -5.39
N GLY A 310 -2.71 29.10 -6.03
CA GLY A 310 -2.09 30.36 -6.47
C GLY A 310 -2.92 31.16 -7.49
N SER A 311 -3.74 30.49 -8.31
CA SER A 311 -4.64 31.14 -9.24
C SER A 311 -5.92 31.71 -8.62
N ARG A 312 -6.32 31.22 -7.42
CA ARG A 312 -7.47 31.71 -6.66
C ARG A 312 -7.13 32.91 -5.76
N ALA A 313 -5.84 33.15 -5.53
CA ALA A 313 -5.35 34.24 -4.70
C ALA A 313 -5.06 35.53 -5.50
N LYS A 314 -5.21 35.49 -6.83
CA LYS A 314 -5.17 36.64 -7.76
C LYS A 314 -6.59 37.00 -8.20
#